data_ef66a14834332c16b59dd9be85b28548
#
_entry.id   ef66a14834332c16b59dd9be85b28548
#
_cell.length_a   1.000
_cell.length_b   1.000
_cell.length_c   1.000
_cell.angle_alpha   90.00
_cell.angle_beta   90.00
_cell.angle_gamma   90.00
#
_symmetry.space_group_name_H-M   'P 1'
#
loop_
_entity.id
_entity.type
_entity.pdbx_description
1 polymer ?
#
loop_
_entity_poly.entity_id
_entity_poly.type
_entity_poly.pdbx_seq_one_letter_code
_entity_poly.pdbx_strand_id
1 'polypeptide(L)'
;NIENNNYDIGVVYDGDGDRVIFLDEEGRFISPDLITAILADYFLKDDSDQHVIFDIRTSRSVSEYIKELGGKPYMWKVGHAFAKLKMRELDAVVGGELAGHYYFRDFYYCDSGLFTSFIVLDVLNKYKKEQGIKLSEVIDKIDNYESSGEINFQIDNKQEVMDKIVNYFKENDKVKEIYDFDGYRLEFPNWWFNVRPSNTEPYLRLVVEADNKELLDEKVTLIKSLIK
;
A
#
# COMPACT_ATOMS: atom_id res chain seq x y z
N ASN A 1 -17.13 6.33 16.79
CA ASN A 1 -17.41 5.63 18.06
C ASN A 1 -16.13 5.16 18.79
N ILE A 2 -14.96 5.10 18.13
CA ILE A 2 -13.69 4.68 18.74
C ILE A 2 -13.25 5.73 19.78
N GLU A 3 -13.17 6.99 19.39
CA GLU A 3 -12.75 8.13 20.24
C GLU A 3 -13.51 8.26 21.55
N ASN A 4 -14.80 7.88 21.57
CA ASN A 4 -15.67 8.06 22.73
C ASN A 4 -15.67 6.88 23.72
N ASN A 5 -15.00 5.75 23.40
CA ASN A 5 -15.11 4.51 24.17
C ASN A 5 -13.76 3.92 24.60
N ASN A 6 -12.64 4.61 24.40
CA ASN A 6 -11.28 4.15 24.73
C ASN A 6 -10.90 2.78 24.11
N TYR A 7 -11.29 2.54 22.88
CA TYR A 7 -10.83 1.38 22.13
C TYR A 7 -9.41 1.61 21.59
N ASP A 8 -8.60 0.57 21.56
CA ASP A 8 -7.23 0.63 21.07
C ASP A 8 -7.14 0.54 19.54
N ILE A 9 -8.17 0.00 18.88
CA ILE A 9 -8.22 -0.25 17.44
C ILE A 9 -9.67 -0.44 16.97
N GLY A 10 -9.96 -0.03 15.74
CA GLY A 10 -11.17 -0.39 15.02
C GLY A 10 -10.86 -1.38 13.90
N VAL A 11 -11.72 -2.37 13.71
CA VAL A 11 -11.57 -3.40 12.68
C VAL A 11 -12.87 -3.49 11.88
N VAL A 12 -12.77 -3.39 10.56
CA VAL A 12 -13.92 -3.44 9.65
C VAL A 12 -13.65 -4.47 8.55
N TYR A 13 -14.53 -5.47 8.46
CA TYR A 13 -14.50 -6.47 7.40
C TYR A 13 -15.49 -6.11 6.29
N ASP A 14 -15.22 -6.57 5.09
CA ASP A 14 -16.20 -6.53 4.01
C ASP A 14 -17.21 -7.69 4.09
N GLY A 15 -18.04 -7.86 3.05
CA GLY A 15 -19.21 -8.75 3.12
C GLY A 15 -18.90 -10.24 3.27
N ASP A 16 -17.77 -10.71 2.77
CA ASP A 16 -17.32 -12.12 2.83
C ASP A 16 -16.08 -12.29 3.73
N GLY A 17 -15.55 -11.18 4.28
CA GLY A 17 -14.51 -11.21 5.32
C GLY A 17 -13.10 -11.54 4.82
N ASP A 18 -12.86 -11.51 3.52
CA ASP A 18 -11.55 -11.72 2.92
C ASP A 18 -10.70 -10.44 2.96
N ARG A 19 -11.33 -9.26 3.06
CA ARG A 19 -10.70 -7.95 3.26
C ARG A 19 -10.94 -7.43 4.67
N VAL A 20 -9.95 -6.69 5.17
CA VAL A 20 -10.03 -6.01 6.45
C VAL A 20 -9.37 -4.65 6.39
N ILE A 21 -10.02 -3.68 7.03
CA ILE A 21 -9.58 -2.29 7.19
C ILE A 21 -9.44 -2.01 8.68
N PHE A 22 -8.46 -1.18 9.03
CA PHE A 22 -8.19 -0.80 10.41
C PHE A 22 -8.31 0.71 10.61
N LEU A 23 -8.73 1.07 11.82
CA LEU A 23 -8.67 2.43 12.35
C LEU A 23 -7.86 2.40 13.64
N ASP A 24 -7.07 3.43 13.89
CA ASP A 24 -6.35 3.57 15.15
C ASP A 24 -7.27 4.01 16.32
N GLU A 25 -6.71 4.21 17.50
CA GLU A 25 -7.44 4.62 18.70
C GLU A 25 -8.00 6.05 18.60
N GLU A 26 -7.53 6.86 17.67
CA GLU A 26 -8.05 8.21 17.38
C GLU A 26 -9.17 8.17 16.32
N GLY A 27 -9.48 6.98 15.77
CA GLY A 27 -10.45 6.80 14.70
C GLY A 27 -9.91 7.16 13.32
N ARG A 28 -8.59 7.36 13.16
CA ARG A 28 -7.97 7.62 11.85
C ARG A 28 -7.94 6.32 11.04
N PHE A 29 -8.31 6.43 9.77
CA PHE A 29 -8.16 5.33 8.81
C PHE A 29 -6.68 5.02 8.59
N ILE A 30 -6.32 3.75 8.72
CA ILE A 30 -4.97 3.26 8.40
C ILE A 30 -4.96 2.74 6.98
N SER A 31 -4.06 3.27 6.16
CA SER A 31 -3.90 2.79 4.79
C SER A 31 -3.51 1.31 4.79
N PRO A 32 -4.17 0.46 3.96
CA PRO A 32 -3.92 -0.99 3.99
C PRO A 32 -2.48 -1.40 3.68
N ASP A 33 -1.74 -0.61 2.94
CA ASP A 33 -0.32 -0.88 2.69
C ASP A 33 0.54 -0.71 3.95
N LEU A 34 0.22 0.23 4.85
CA LEU A 34 0.90 0.36 6.15
C LEU A 34 0.63 -0.86 7.06
N ILE A 35 -0.54 -1.47 6.94
CA ILE A 35 -0.81 -2.75 7.61
C ILE A 35 0.10 -3.86 7.05
N THR A 36 0.40 -3.85 5.75
CA THR A 36 1.39 -4.78 5.17
C THR A 36 2.77 -4.62 5.83
N ALA A 37 3.17 -3.39 6.16
CA ALA A 37 4.41 -3.15 6.92
C ALA A 37 4.34 -3.71 8.35
N ILE A 38 3.20 -3.56 9.05
CA ILE A 38 2.98 -4.18 10.38
C ILE A 38 3.05 -5.71 10.31
N LEU A 39 2.46 -6.31 9.28
CA LEU A 39 2.56 -7.75 9.05
C LEU A 39 4.00 -8.19 8.77
N ALA A 40 4.75 -7.38 8.01
CA ALA A 40 6.17 -7.64 7.79
C ALA A 40 6.97 -7.66 9.09
N ASP A 41 6.73 -6.73 10.04
CA ASP A 41 7.38 -6.73 11.36
C ASP A 41 7.11 -8.06 12.12
N TYR A 42 5.90 -8.57 12.05
CA TYR A 42 5.56 -9.85 12.66
C TYR A 42 6.34 -11.03 12.06
N PHE A 43 6.33 -11.15 10.73
CA PHE A 43 6.89 -12.32 10.04
C PHE A 43 8.41 -12.29 9.86
N LEU A 44 9.02 -11.10 9.81
CA LEU A 44 10.47 -10.94 9.63
C LEU A 44 11.26 -10.98 10.94
N LYS A 45 10.59 -11.00 12.08
CA LYS A 45 11.22 -10.98 13.41
C LYS A 45 12.19 -12.13 13.64
N ASP A 46 11.80 -13.35 13.23
CA ASP A 46 12.58 -14.58 13.48
C ASP A 46 13.40 -15.00 12.26
N ASP A 47 13.03 -14.55 11.06
CA ASP A 47 13.74 -14.80 9.79
C ASP A 47 13.58 -13.59 8.87
N SER A 48 14.55 -12.70 8.91
CA SER A 48 14.50 -11.43 8.19
C SER A 48 14.71 -11.54 6.68
N ASP A 49 15.39 -12.58 6.17
CA ASP A 49 15.72 -12.73 4.74
C ASP A 49 14.56 -13.26 3.88
N GLN A 50 13.32 -12.88 4.20
CA GLN A 50 12.12 -13.33 3.51
C GLN A 50 11.57 -12.28 2.54
N HIS A 51 10.84 -12.73 1.51
CA HIS A 51 10.09 -11.85 0.62
C HIS A 51 8.77 -11.41 1.24
N VAL A 52 8.47 -10.12 1.07
CA VAL A 52 7.17 -9.52 1.35
C VAL A 52 6.65 -8.90 0.05
N ILE A 53 5.47 -9.32 -0.40
CA ILE A 53 4.86 -8.83 -1.64
C ILE A 53 3.86 -7.72 -1.35
N PHE A 54 3.82 -6.72 -2.23
CA PHE A 54 2.81 -5.66 -2.20
C PHE A 54 2.48 -5.18 -3.62
N ASP A 55 1.35 -4.52 -3.77
CA ASP A 55 0.93 -4.06 -5.09
C ASP A 55 1.60 -2.74 -5.51
N ILE A 56 1.56 -2.45 -6.81
CA ILE A 56 2.23 -1.31 -7.45
C ILE A 56 1.81 0.06 -6.90
N ARG A 57 0.70 0.15 -6.16
CA ARG A 57 0.15 1.38 -5.56
C ARG A 57 0.71 1.67 -4.17
N THR A 58 1.43 0.73 -3.60
CA THR A 58 1.96 0.78 -2.23
C THR A 58 2.96 1.91 -2.04
N SER A 59 2.91 2.56 -0.88
CA SER A 59 3.82 3.62 -0.44
C SER A 59 5.28 3.16 -0.43
N ARG A 60 6.20 4.09 -0.68
CA ARG A 60 7.63 3.89 -0.44
C ARG A 60 7.94 3.52 1.01
N SER A 61 7.23 4.13 1.96
CA SER A 61 7.34 3.82 3.39
C SER A 61 7.36 2.33 3.67
N VAL A 62 6.47 1.58 3.03
CA VAL A 62 6.36 0.12 3.23
C VAL A 62 7.61 -0.61 2.74
N SER A 63 8.09 -0.28 1.54
CA SER A 63 9.29 -0.94 1.00
C SER A 63 10.56 -0.60 1.77
N GLU A 64 10.66 0.62 2.28
CA GLU A 64 11.76 1.08 3.12
C GLU A 64 11.73 0.39 4.48
N TYR A 65 10.58 0.35 5.13
CA TYR A 65 10.41 -0.32 6.42
C TYR A 65 10.70 -1.83 6.34
N ILE A 66 10.24 -2.52 5.28
CA ILE A 66 10.59 -3.94 5.06
C ILE A 66 12.10 -4.14 4.94
N LYS A 67 12.81 -3.25 4.24
CA LYS A 67 14.28 -3.30 4.14
C LYS A 67 14.98 -3.05 5.47
N GLU A 68 14.49 -2.11 6.28
CA GLU A 68 14.98 -1.85 7.63
C GLU A 68 14.86 -3.07 8.54
N LEU A 69 13.78 -3.86 8.38
CA LEU A 69 13.60 -5.14 9.05
C LEU A 69 14.48 -6.27 8.48
N GLY A 70 15.26 -6.00 7.42
CA GLY A 70 16.09 -6.99 6.72
C GLY A 70 15.34 -7.84 5.70
N GLY A 71 14.08 -7.56 5.43
CA GLY A 71 13.25 -8.27 4.46
C GLY A 71 13.52 -7.86 3.00
N LYS A 72 12.94 -8.62 2.09
CA LYS A 72 13.01 -8.42 0.63
C LYS A 72 11.67 -7.92 0.09
N PRO A 73 11.48 -6.59 -0.05
CA PRO A 73 10.25 -6.05 -0.62
C PRO A 73 10.14 -6.40 -2.10
N TYR A 74 8.97 -6.85 -2.54
CA TYR A 74 8.70 -7.17 -3.92
C TYR A 74 7.38 -6.57 -4.41
N MET A 75 7.46 -5.60 -5.31
CA MET A 75 6.30 -4.94 -5.89
C MET A 75 5.74 -5.75 -7.06
N TRP A 76 4.42 -5.95 -7.11
CA TRP A 76 3.77 -6.73 -8.15
C TRP A 76 2.44 -6.11 -8.62
N LYS A 77 1.75 -6.83 -9.51
CA LYS A 77 0.46 -6.43 -10.08
C LYS A 77 -0.65 -6.45 -9.03
N VAL A 78 -1.62 -5.55 -9.21
CA VAL A 78 -2.87 -5.56 -8.44
C VAL A 78 -3.73 -6.77 -8.82
N GLY A 79 -4.24 -7.46 -7.82
CA GLY A 79 -5.20 -8.54 -7.97
C GLY A 79 -4.79 -9.84 -7.32
N HIS A 80 -5.70 -10.40 -6.54
CA HIS A 80 -5.48 -11.56 -5.67
C HIS A 80 -4.89 -12.79 -6.39
N ALA A 81 -5.29 -13.04 -7.64
CA ALA A 81 -4.75 -14.15 -8.42
C ALA A 81 -3.26 -13.95 -8.76
N PHE A 82 -2.85 -12.73 -9.11
CA PHE A 82 -1.45 -12.41 -9.42
C PHE A 82 -0.59 -12.43 -8.17
N ALA A 83 -1.08 -11.89 -7.06
CA ALA A 83 -0.39 -11.90 -5.77
C ALA A 83 -0.10 -13.33 -5.31
N LYS A 84 -1.13 -14.19 -5.26
CA LYS A 84 -1.01 -15.60 -4.83
C LYS A 84 -0.03 -16.42 -5.68
N LEU A 85 0.00 -16.21 -7.01
CA LEU A 85 0.95 -16.89 -7.89
C LEU A 85 2.39 -16.42 -7.62
N LYS A 86 2.60 -15.10 -7.49
CA LYS A 86 3.93 -14.55 -7.25
C LYS A 86 4.46 -14.90 -5.86
N MET A 87 3.59 -14.95 -4.85
CA MET A 87 3.96 -15.42 -3.52
C MET A 87 4.49 -16.85 -3.53
N ARG A 88 3.84 -17.77 -4.30
CA ARG A 88 4.33 -19.15 -4.44
C ARG A 88 5.66 -19.23 -5.17
N GLU A 89 5.84 -18.41 -6.21
CA GLU A 89 7.08 -18.36 -6.99
C GLU A 89 8.28 -17.93 -6.13
N LEU A 90 8.07 -16.95 -5.24
CA LEU A 90 9.12 -16.36 -4.40
C LEU A 90 9.19 -16.97 -3.00
N ASP A 91 8.28 -17.89 -2.67
CA ASP A 91 8.05 -18.38 -1.30
C ASP A 91 7.87 -17.23 -0.30
N ALA A 92 7.15 -16.19 -0.71
CA ALA A 92 6.98 -14.98 0.10
C ALA A 92 6.16 -15.27 1.35
N VAL A 93 6.62 -14.78 2.51
CA VAL A 93 6.03 -15.07 3.82
C VAL A 93 4.67 -14.40 3.99
N VAL A 94 4.52 -13.18 3.48
CA VAL A 94 3.31 -12.38 3.55
C VAL A 94 3.18 -11.49 2.31
N GLY A 95 1.95 -11.14 1.96
CA GLY A 95 1.65 -10.18 0.92
C GLY A 95 0.46 -9.31 1.31
N GLY A 96 0.38 -8.09 0.73
CA GLY A 96 -0.73 -7.19 0.95
C GLY A 96 -1.07 -6.35 -0.27
N GLU A 97 -2.32 -5.93 -0.35
CA GLU A 97 -2.83 -5.02 -1.38
C GLU A 97 -3.48 -3.78 -0.75
N LEU A 98 -3.38 -2.66 -1.44
CA LEU A 98 -4.05 -1.41 -1.04
C LEU A 98 -5.58 -1.56 -0.91
N ALA A 99 -6.15 -2.63 -1.45
CA ALA A 99 -7.56 -2.97 -1.33
C ALA A 99 -7.94 -3.66 0.00
N GLY A 100 -6.97 -3.97 0.88
CA GLY A 100 -7.20 -4.63 2.17
C GLY A 100 -7.20 -6.15 2.14
N HIS A 101 -6.68 -6.76 1.06
CA HIS A 101 -6.36 -8.19 1.03
C HIS A 101 -4.96 -8.43 1.59
N TYR A 102 -4.81 -9.45 2.44
CA TYR A 102 -3.52 -9.86 3.00
C TYR A 102 -3.37 -11.35 2.91
N TYR A 103 -2.26 -11.82 2.34
CA TYR A 103 -1.98 -13.20 1.98
C TYR A 103 -0.87 -13.77 2.84
N PHE A 104 -0.95 -15.04 3.19
CA PHE A 104 -0.01 -15.68 4.11
C PHE A 104 0.49 -17.02 3.57
N ARG A 105 1.82 -17.22 3.55
CA ARG A 105 2.43 -18.48 3.15
C ARG A 105 1.88 -19.65 3.96
N ASP A 106 1.85 -19.49 5.27
CA ASP A 106 1.42 -20.53 6.21
C ASP A 106 -0.10 -20.79 6.18
N PHE A 107 -0.84 -19.94 5.45
CA PHE A 107 -2.25 -20.14 5.15
C PHE A 107 -2.48 -20.45 3.64
N TYR A 108 -1.60 -21.29 3.07
CA TYR A 108 -1.66 -21.73 1.68
C TYR A 108 -1.62 -20.58 0.65
N TYR A 109 -1.01 -19.47 0.98
CA TYR A 109 -0.99 -18.22 0.20
C TYR A 109 -2.40 -17.64 -0.03
N CYS A 110 -3.36 -18.00 0.82
CA CYS A 110 -4.70 -17.42 0.80
C CYS A 110 -4.76 -16.14 1.61
N ASP A 111 -5.72 -15.30 1.26
CA ASP A 111 -6.09 -14.12 2.03
C ASP A 111 -7.00 -14.48 3.19
N SER A 112 -6.93 -13.69 4.26
CA SER A 112 -7.81 -13.80 5.40
C SER A 112 -7.82 -12.50 6.22
N GLY A 113 -8.93 -11.78 6.19
CA GLY A 113 -9.11 -10.60 7.04
C GLY A 113 -9.06 -10.94 8.53
N LEU A 114 -9.64 -12.07 8.92
CA LEU A 114 -9.65 -12.51 10.31
C LEU A 114 -8.24 -12.85 10.83
N PHE A 115 -7.44 -13.59 10.05
CA PHE A 115 -6.06 -13.92 10.43
C PHE A 115 -5.19 -12.67 10.52
N THR A 116 -5.35 -11.74 9.56
CA THR A 116 -4.73 -10.42 9.59
C THR A 116 -5.02 -9.69 10.89
N SER A 117 -6.29 -9.67 11.32
CA SER A 117 -6.69 -8.98 12.56
C SER A 117 -6.01 -9.55 13.79
N PHE A 118 -5.88 -10.86 13.91
CA PHE A 118 -5.18 -11.48 15.03
C PHE A 118 -3.71 -11.12 15.08
N ILE A 119 -3.02 -11.07 13.92
CA ILE A 119 -1.61 -10.68 13.86
C ILE A 119 -1.44 -9.20 14.23
N VAL A 120 -2.27 -8.32 13.68
CA VAL A 120 -2.22 -6.88 14.00
C VAL A 120 -2.46 -6.64 15.50
N LEU A 121 -3.42 -7.36 16.10
CA LEU A 121 -3.69 -7.27 17.54
C LEU A 121 -2.51 -7.79 18.38
N ASP A 122 -1.83 -8.85 17.94
CA ASP A 122 -0.65 -9.37 18.65
C ASP A 122 0.51 -8.39 18.60
N VAL A 123 0.79 -7.82 17.42
CA VAL A 123 1.80 -6.78 17.23
C VAL A 123 1.49 -5.55 18.10
N LEU A 124 0.26 -5.05 18.06
CA LEU A 124 -0.16 -3.91 18.88
C LEU A 124 0.00 -4.21 20.38
N ASN A 125 -0.43 -5.39 20.85
CA ASN A 125 -0.30 -5.78 22.24
C ASN A 125 1.18 -5.85 22.69
N LYS A 126 2.06 -6.31 21.81
CA LYS A 126 3.51 -6.32 22.05
C LYS A 126 4.06 -4.90 22.21
N TYR A 127 3.79 -4.00 21.24
CA TYR A 127 4.22 -2.61 21.30
C TYR A 127 3.69 -1.89 22.55
N LYS A 128 2.42 -2.11 22.88
CA LYS A 128 1.80 -1.54 24.10
C LYS A 128 2.45 -2.04 25.38
N LYS A 129 2.79 -3.34 25.48
CA LYS A 129 3.43 -3.93 26.66
C LYS A 129 4.90 -3.57 26.81
N GLU A 130 5.66 -3.61 25.73
CA GLU A 130 7.11 -3.43 25.76
C GLU A 130 7.53 -1.96 25.73
N GLN A 131 6.78 -1.11 25.04
CA GLN A 131 7.15 0.28 24.77
C GLN A 131 6.12 1.30 25.27
N GLY A 132 4.92 0.87 25.63
CA GLY A 132 3.84 1.75 26.05
C GLY A 132 3.24 2.60 24.93
N ILE A 133 3.53 2.27 23.66
CA ILE A 133 3.09 3.05 22.49
C ILE A 133 1.78 2.50 21.91
N LYS A 134 1.03 3.38 21.28
CA LYS A 134 -0.27 3.13 20.66
C LYS A 134 -0.12 2.79 19.17
N LEU A 135 -1.22 2.36 18.53
CA LEU A 135 -1.23 2.04 17.11
C LEU A 135 -0.92 3.27 16.24
N SER A 136 -1.49 4.42 16.55
CA SER A 136 -1.19 5.68 15.87
C SER A 136 0.30 5.98 15.83
N GLU A 137 0.99 5.80 16.96
CA GLU A 137 2.44 6.07 17.08
C GLU A 137 3.29 5.03 16.32
N VAL A 138 2.80 3.79 16.18
CA VAL A 138 3.44 2.78 15.32
C VAL A 138 3.32 3.19 13.85
N ILE A 139 2.12 3.59 13.42
CA ILE A 139 1.86 4.05 12.06
C ILE A 139 2.67 5.31 11.73
N ASP A 140 2.70 6.30 12.60
CA ASP A 140 3.44 7.56 12.42
C ASP A 140 4.96 7.34 12.28
N LYS A 141 5.51 6.22 12.78
CA LYS A 141 6.91 5.85 12.55
C LYS A 141 7.16 5.23 11.17
N ILE A 142 6.17 4.62 10.59
CA ILE A 142 6.27 3.94 9.28
C ILE A 142 5.94 4.92 8.15
N ASP A 143 4.88 5.72 8.32
CA ASP A 143 4.32 6.60 7.29
C ASP A 143 5.10 7.90 7.19
N ASN A 144 6.01 7.97 6.21
CA ASN A 144 6.93 9.10 6.03
C ASN A 144 6.57 10.01 4.85
N TYR A 145 5.49 9.72 4.12
CA TYR A 145 5.14 10.42 2.88
C TYR A 145 3.67 10.85 2.87
N GLU A 146 3.40 11.87 2.06
CA GLU A 146 2.05 12.36 1.81
C GLU A 146 1.44 11.67 0.59
N SER A 147 0.26 11.07 0.75
CA SER A 147 -0.44 10.36 -0.33
C SER A 147 -1.72 11.06 -0.76
N SER A 148 -2.00 11.03 -2.07
CA SER A 148 -3.28 11.51 -2.62
C SER A 148 -4.46 10.57 -2.33
N GLY A 149 -4.18 9.34 -1.88
CA GLY A 149 -5.12 8.25 -2.03
C GLY A 149 -5.40 7.94 -3.50
N GLU A 150 -6.34 7.02 -3.75
CA GLU A 150 -6.73 6.66 -5.12
C GLU A 150 -7.73 7.68 -5.69
N ILE A 151 -7.38 8.30 -6.82
CA ILE A 151 -8.22 9.26 -7.55
C ILE A 151 -8.75 8.60 -8.82
N ASN A 152 -10.07 8.62 -9.03
CA ASN A 152 -10.73 7.97 -10.15
C ASN A 152 -11.16 8.98 -11.21
N PHE A 153 -10.90 8.64 -12.49
CA PHE A 153 -11.31 9.44 -13.65
C PHE A 153 -12.12 8.59 -14.62
N GLN A 154 -13.30 9.04 -14.98
CA GLN A 154 -14.11 8.39 -16.00
C GLN A 154 -13.70 8.91 -17.38
N ILE A 155 -12.94 8.09 -18.12
CA ILE A 155 -12.45 8.42 -19.48
C ILE A 155 -12.45 7.17 -20.36
N ASP A 156 -12.65 7.36 -21.66
CA ASP A 156 -12.75 6.24 -22.62
C ASP A 156 -11.37 5.83 -23.15
N ASN A 157 -10.50 6.78 -23.49
CA ASN A 157 -9.19 6.56 -24.11
C ASN A 157 -8.05 6.43 -23.09
N LYS A 158 -8.22 5.52 -22.11
CA LYS A 158 -7.30 5.37 -20.97
C LYS A 158 -5.84 5.18 -21.37
N GLN A 159 -5.56 4.33 -22.38
CA GLN A 159 -4.19 4.05 -22.80
C GLN A 159 -3.52 5.28 -23.39
N GLU A 160 -4.20 6.03 -24.26
CA GLU A 160 -3.68 7.26 -24.86
C GLU A 160 -3.34 8.31 -23.79
N VAL A 161 -4.22 8.46 -22.79
CA VAL A 161 -4.01 9.40 -21.68
C VAL A 161 -2.84 8.96 -20.81
N MET A 162 -2.71 7.67 -20.50
CA MET A 162 -1.55 7.15 -19.77
C MET A 162 -0.25 7.41 -20.52
N ASP A 163 -0.21 7.12 -21.82
CA ASP A 163 0.98 7.33 -22.66
C ASP A 163 1.34 8.82 -22.75
N LYS A 164 0.34 9.72 -22.87
CA LYS A 164 0.54 11.17 -22.83
C LYS A 164 1.19 11.61 -21.51
N ILE A 165 0.70 11.13 -20.37
CA ILE A 165 1.27 11.45 -19.05
C ILE A 165 2.72 10.96 -18.96
N VAL A 166 2.97 9.71 -19.30
CA VAL A 166 4.32 9.10 -19.23
C VAL A 166 5.31 9.85 -20.12
N ASN A 167 4.93 10.18 -21.37
CA ASN A 167 5.78 10.91 -22.31
C ASN A 167 6.07 12.32 -21.80
N TYR A 168 5.07 13.02 -21.26
CA TYR A 168 5.28 14.32 -20.65
C TYR A 168 6.39 14.29 -19.59
N PHE A 169 6.32 13.35 -18.65
CA PHE A 169 7.31 13.27 -17.56
C PHE A 169 8.68 12.77 -18.03
N LYS A 170 8.75 11.89 -19.04
CA LYS A 170 10.02 11.51 -19.66
C LYS A 170 10.77 12.66 -20.31
N GLU A 171 10.03 13.65 -20.83
CA GLU A 171 10.61 14.80 -21.53
C GLU A 171 10.91 15.99 -20.59
N ASN A 172 10.15 16.12 -19.50
CA ASN A 172 10.16 17.33 -18.67
C ASN A 172 10.66 17.14 -17.24
N ASP A 173 10.89 15.89 -16.80
CA ASP A 173 11.32 15.62 -15.42
C ASP A 173 12.39 14.51 -15.38
N LYS A 174 13.09 14.39 -14.26
CA LYS A 174 14.14 13.37 -14.06
C LYS A 174 13.54 12.08 -13.51
N VAL A 175 13.01 11.24 -14.41
CA VAL A 175 12.51 9.91 -14.03
C VAL A 175 13.67 9.02 -13.57
N LYS A 176 13.54 8.42 -12.39
CA LYS A 176 14.50 7.45 -11.84
C LYS A 176 14.24 6.04 -12.33
N GLU A 177 12.99 5.62 -12.31
CA GLU A 177 12.58 4.27 -12.65
C GLU A 177 11.15 4.25 -13.21
N ILE A 178 10.85 3.30 -14.09
CA ILE A 178 9.54 3.11 -14.69
C ILE A 178 9.16 1.65 -14.56
N TYR A 179 7.99 1.40 -13.96
CA TYR A 179 7.33 0.11 -13.91
C TYR A 179 6.10 0.16 -14.81
N ASP A 180 5.99 -0.79 -15.73
CA ASP A 180 4.93 -0.85 -16.76
C ASP A 180 4.12 -2.15 -16.76
N PHE A 181 4.25 -2.95 -15.72
CA PHE A 181 3.60 -4.25 -15.64
C PHE A 181 2.12 -4.19 -15.18
N ASP A 182 1.64 -3.03 -14.66
CA ASP A 182 0.23 -2.79 -14.31
C ASP A 182 -0.09 -1.29 -14.39
N GLY A 183 -0.43 -0.82 -15.61
CA GLY A 183 -0.37 0.59 -15.93
C GLY A 183 1.07 1.09 -15.89
N TYR A 184 1.26 2.32 -15.43
CA TYR A 184 2.60 2.89 -15.28
C TYR A 184 2.80 3.42 -13.86
N ARG A 185 3.91 3.05 -13.22
CA ARG A 185 4.43 3.74 -12.04
C ARG A 185 5.76 4.38 -12.40
N LEU A 186 5.86 5.70 -12.23
CA LEU A 186 7.06 6.48 -12.44
C LEU A 186 7.61 6.98 -11.10
N GLU A 187 8.88 6.68 -10.86
CA GLU A 187 9.61 7.08 -9.66
C GLU A 187 10.49 8.30 -9.95
N PHE A 188 10.45 9.28 -9.05
CA PHE A 188 11.28 10.48 -9.05
C PHE A 188 12.04 10.61 -7.72
N PRO A 189 12.99 11.53 -7.54
CA PRO A 189 13.71 11.67 -6.28
C PRO A 189 12.80 11.80 -5.05
N ASN A 190 11.77 12.64 -5.11
CA ASN A 190 10.97 13.10 -3.97
C ASN A 190 9.48 12.80 -4.09
N TRP A 191 9.07 12.06 -5.11
CA TRP A 191 7.69 11.69 -5.35
C TRP A 191 7.60 10.53 -6.33
N TRP A 192 6.41 9.95 -6.44
CA TRP A 192 6.07 8.98 -7.49
C TRP A 192 4.58 9.06 -7.82
N PHE A 193 4.18 8.49 -8.94
CA PHE A 193 2.78 8.23 -9.24
C PHE A 193 2.59 6.86 -9.88
N ASN A 194 1.41 6.29 -9.68
CA ASN A 194 0.90 5.17 -10.48
C ASN A 194 -0.37 5.60 -11.19
N VAL A 195 -0.45 5.37 -12.49
CA VAL A 195 -1.64 5.55 -13.31
C VAL A 195 -1.96 4.24 -14.01
N ARG A 196 -3.19 3.73 -13.82
CA ARG A 196 -3.61 2.42 -14.32
C ARG A 196 -5.10 2.36 -14.66
N PRO A 197 -5.53 1.52 -15.61
CA PRO A 197 -6.94 1.23 -15.78
C PRO A 197 -7.46 0.40 -14.59
N SER A 198 -8.68 0.63 -14.16
CA SER A 198 -9.35 -0.31 -13.25
C SER A 198 -9.64 -1.62 -13.97
N ASN A 199 -9.47 -2.74 -13.26
CA ASN A 199 -9.76 -4.07 -13.81
C ASN A 199 -11.26 -4.38 -13.86
N THR A 200 -12.07 -3.70 -13.04
CA THR A 200 -13.50 -4.03 -12.84
C THR A 200 -14.45 -2.88 -13.22
N GLU A 201 -13.93 -1.65 -13.35
CA GLU A 201 -14.74 -0.46 -13.53
C GLU A 201 -14.21 0.40 -14.70
N PRO A 202 -15.04 1.27 -15.30
CA PRO A 202 -14.63 2.10 -16.44
C PRO A 202 -13.76 3.30 -16.04
N TYR A 203 -12.92 3.19 -15.01
CA TYR A 203 -12.08 4.27 -14.50
C TYR A 203 -10.61 4.12 -14.87
N LEU A 204 -9.95 5.26 -15.08
CA LEU A 204 -8.51 5.41 -14.92
C LEU A 204 -8.25 5.81 -13.46
N ARG A 205 -7.32 5.11 -12.80
CA ARG A 205 -6.97 5.32 -11.40
C ARG A 205 -5.60 5.93 -11.29
N LEU A 206 -5.47 6.92 -10.43
CA LEU A 206 -4.22 7.62 -10.14
C LEU A 206 -3.95 7.57 -8.64
N VAL A 207 -2.72 7.23 -8.27
CA VAL A 207 -2.17 7.43 -6.94
C VAL A 207 -0.91 8.26 -7.08
N VAL A 208 -0.73 9.27 -6.24
CA VAL A 208 0.47 10.10 -6.16
C VAL A 208 0.94 10.12 -4.72
N GLU A 209 2.25 10.01 -4.52
CA GLU A 209 2.90 10.15 -3.21
C GLU A 209 4.10 11.09 -3.33
N ALA A 210 4.34 11.90 -2.32
CA ALA A 210 5.43 12.87 -2.29
C ALA A 210 5.97 13.09 -0.87
N ASP A 211 7.19 13.64 -0.77
CA ASP A 211 7.87 13.93 0.49
C ASP A 211 7.12 14.94 1.38
N ASN A 212 6.24 15.75 0.78
CA ASN A 212 5.45 16.75 1.50
C ASN A 212 4.18 17.13 0.75
N LYS A 213 3.25 17.74 1.47
CA LYS A 213 1.93 18.13 0.98
C LYS A 213 1.96 19.13 -0.17
N GLU A 214 2.88 20.08 -0.16
CA GLU A 214 2.99 21.10 -1.22
C GLU A 214 3.35 20.46 -2.57
N LEU A 215 4.36 19.60 -2.56
CA LEU A 215 4.77 18.82 -3.74
C LEU A 215 3.66 17.89 -4.22
N LEU A 216 2.98 17.20 -3.30
CA LEU A 216 1.86 16.34 -3.62
C LEU A 216 0.77 17.10 -4.36
N ASP A 217 0.33 18.24 -3.84
CA ASP A 217 -0.74 19.03 -4.42
C ASP A 217 -0.35 19.62 -5.80
N GLU A 218 0.91 20.04 -5.97
CA GLU A 218 1.48 20.45 -7.26
C GLU A 218 1.39 19.33 -8.29
N LYS A 219 1.90 18.13 -7.96
CA LYS A 219 1.99 17.00 -8.90
C LYS A 219 0.60 16.43 -9.23
N VAL A 220 -0.28 16.34 -8.26
CA VAL A 220 -1.70 15.96 -8.48
C VAL A 220 -2.39 16.94 -9.42
N THR A 221 -2.19 18.25 -9.23
CA THR A 221 -2.77 19.28 -10.11
C THR A 221 -2.24 19.18 -11.52
N LEU A 222 -0.93 19.00 -11.67
CA LEU A 222 -0.29 18.85 -12.98
C LEU A 222 -0.82 17.60 -13.71
N ILE A 223 -0.84 16.42 -13.07
CA ILE A 223 -1.33 15.20 -13.70
C ILE A 223 -2.81 15.33 -14.08
N LYS A 224 -3.65 15.91 -13.21
CA LYS A 224 -5.06 16.19 -13.53
C LYS A 224 -5.22 17.08 -14.77
N SER A 225 -4.31 18.01 -15.01
CA SER A 225 -4.34 18.87 -16.21
C SER A 225 -3.97 18.11 -17.49
N LEU A 226 -3.13 17.07 -17.37
CA LEU A 226 -2.76 16.21 -18.50
C LEU A 226 -3.85 15.18 -18.85
N ILE A 227 -4.70 14.82 -17.89
CA ILE A 227 -5.83 13.90 -18.09
C ILE A 227 -6.98 14.57 -18.85
N LYS A 228 -7.17 15.86 -18.71
CA LYS A 228 -8.18 16.65 -19.43
C LYS A 228 -7.77 16.88 -20.88
#